data_e7c0e6e575b794e07b1d342d3faa27c2
#
_entry.id   e7c0e6e575b794e07b1d342d3faa27c2
#
_cell.length_a   1.000
_cell.length_b   1.000
_cell.length_c   1.000
_cell.angle_alpha   90.00
_cell.angle_beta   90.00
_cell.angle_gamma   90.00
#
_symmetry.space_group_name_H-M   'P 1'
#
loop_
_entity.id
_entity.type
_entity.pdbx_description
1 polymer ?
#
loop_
_entity_poly.entity_id
_entity_poly.type
_entity_poly.pdbx_seq_one_letter_code
_entity_poly.pdbx_strand_id
1 'polypeptide(L)'
;MSEVIWFRADRLQEEGRYVELAQLASTLAAMEPHTPEIWSYASWNLAYNVSVAMPSYEDRWRWVEAGISLLRDKGLVLNPGCPDLCRDLAWLFQLKIAADVDSASATYRTIWRRTVEDVKARGAWDELRMNPIRMLEIERVTGFDDWGDPCLSAIYWAREGLERARGNVRENLAAIIRQSQVMYRRAHQGL
;
A
#
# COMPACT_ATOMS: atom_id res chain seq x y z
N MET A 1 22.97 -1.76 -17.64
CA MET A 1 22.22 -0.48 -17.67
C MET A 1 21.53 -0.16 -16.34
N SER A 2 21.12 -1.17 -15.55
CA SER A 2 20.49 -0.98 -14.22
C SER A 2 21.40 -0.32 -13.18
N GLU A 3 22.67 -0.69 -13.05
CA GLU A 3 23.57 -0.15 -12.02
C GLU A 3 23.72 1.39 -12.06
N VAL A 4 23.83 1.97 -13.26
CA VAL A 4 23.97 3.44 -13.41
C VAL A 4 22.71 4.16 -12.93
N ILE A 5 21.56 3.55 -13.11
CA ILE A 5 20.26 4.15 -12.75
C ILE A 5 20.05 4.03 -11.24
N TRP A 6 20.45 2.93 -10.62
CA TRP A 6 20.44 2.78 -9.16
C TRP A 6 21.38 3.80 -8.49
N PHE A 7 22.57 4.00 -9.04
CA PHE A 7 23.51 5.01 -8.54
C PHE A 7 22.93 6.43 -8.64
N ARG A 8 22.16 6.71 -9.70
CA ARG A 8 21.47 7.99 -9.85
C ARG A 8 20.30 8.14 -8.87
N ALA A 9 19.59 7.06 -8.59
CA ALA A 9 18.50 7.04 -7.63
C ALA A 9 19.00 7.33 -6.21
N ASP A 10 20.07 6.66 -5.79
CA ASP A 10 20.71 6.90 -4.48
C ASP A 10 21.16 8.35 -4.34
N ARG A 11 21.78 8.90 -5.38
CA ARG A 11 22.22 10.30 -5.38
C ARG A 11 21.05 11.29 -5.29
N LEU A 12 19.96 11.07 -6.01
CA LEU A 12 18.76 11.91 -5.92
C LEU A 12 18.12 11.84 -4.54
N GLN A 13 18.17 10.67 -3.90
CA GLN A 13 17.71 10.48 -2.52
C GLN A 13 18.58 11.25 -1.52
N GLU A 14 19.91 11.17 -1.63
CA GLU A 14 20.87 11.91 -0.80
C GLU A 14 20.72 13.43 -0.97
N GLU A 15 20.44 13.90 -2.19
CA GLU A 15 20.21 15.32 -2.51
C GLU A 15 18.79 15.80 -2.11
N GLY A 16 17.92 14.92 -1.60
CA GLY A 16 16.53 15.26 -1.25
C GLY A 16 15.63 15.58 -2.45
N ARG A 17 16.02 15.17 -3.67
CA ARG A 17 15.30 15.43 -4.93
C ARG A 17 14.26 14.34 -5.19
N TYR A 18 13.34 14.19 -4.26
CA TYR A 18 12.39 13.07 -4.22
C TYR A 18 11.41 13.01 -5.41
N VAL A 19 11.02 14.16 -5.97
CA VAL A 19 10.13 14.20 -7.15
C VAL A 19 10.84 13.63 -8.38
N GLU A 20 12.11 13.97 -8.59
CA GLU A 20 12.91 13.43 -9.68
C GLU A 20 13.23 11.95 -9.47
N LEU A 21 13.45 11.55 -8.24
CA LEU A 21 13.61 10.14 -7.85
C LEU A 21 12.34 9.33 -8.19
N ALA A 22 11.16 9.86 -7.89
CA ALA A 22 9.87 9.24 -8.22
C ALA A 22 9.68 9.08 -9.74
N GLN A 23 10.05 10.10 -10.53
CA GLN A 23 10.01 10.02 -11.98
C GLN A 23 10.98 8.98 -12.54
N LEU A 24 12.20 8.93 -12.00
CA LEU A 24 13.21 7.92 -12.37
C LEU A 24 12.71 6.51 -12.06
N ALA A 25 12.18 6.28 -10.84
CA ALA A 25 11.63 5.01 -10.42
C ALA A 25 10.45 4.56 -11.31
N SER A 26 9.55 5.48 -11.67
CA SER A 26 8.45 5.20 -12.60
C SER A 26 8.95 4.84 -13.99
N THR A 27 10.02 5.48 -14.45
CA THR A 27 10.65 5.17 -15.76
C THR A 27 11.28 3.79 -15.72
N LEU A 28 11.99 3.44 -14.65
CA LEU A 28 12.58 2.12 -14.45
C LEU A 28 11.53 1.02 -14.43
N ALA A 29 10.44 1.22 -13.69
CA ALA A 29 9.33 0.29 -13.63
C ALA A 29 8.69 0.06 -15.02
N ALA A 30 8.67 1.08 -15.88
CA ALA A 30 8.21 0.94 -17.25
C ALA A 30 9.20 0.19 -18.15
N MET A 31 10.50 0.25 -17.86
CA MET A 31 11.55 -0.45 -18.61
C MET A 31 11.70 -1.92 -18.20
N GLU A 32 11.51 -2.22 -16.93
CA GLU A 32 11.63 -3.56 -16.34
C GLU A 32 10.33 -3.95 -15.59
N PRO A 33 9.20 -4.10 -16.30
CA PRO A 33 7.87 -4.23 -15.70
C PRO A 33 7.66 -5.51 -14.88
N HIS A 34 8.49 -6.52 -15.09
CA HIS A 34 8.43 -7.81 -14.40
C HIS A 34 9.46 -7.94 -13.26
N THR A 35 10.06 -6.82 -12.81
CA THR A 35 10.98 -6.76 -11.68
C THR A 35 10.26 -6.15 -10.47
N PRO A 36 9.71 -6.96 -9.53
CA PRO A 36 8.89 -6.49 -8.41
C PRO A 36 9.59 -5.46 -7.53
N GLU A 37 10.91 -5.59 -7.34
CA GLU A 37 11.72 -4.72 -6.50
C GLU A 37 11.66 -3.25 -6.95
N ILE A 38 11.57 -3.01 -8.25
CA ILE A 38 11.47 -1.66 -8.81
C ILE A 38 10.13 -1.02 -8.44
N TRP A 39 9.03 -1.78 -8.52
CA TRP A 39 7.70 -1.31 -8.11
C TRP A 39 7.64 -1.01 -6.63
N SER A 40 8.21 -1.90 -5.79
CA SER A 40 8.33 -1.72 -4.35
C SER A 40 9.09 -0.43 -4.01
N TYR A 41 10.27 -0.25 -4.60
CA TYR A 41 11.11 0.93 -4.39
C TYR A 41 10.41 2.23 -4.83
N ALA A 42 9.80 2.23 -6.02
CA ALA A 42 9.09 3.39 -6.55
C ALA A 42 7.90 3.79 -5.64
N SER A 43 7.09 2.83 -5.24
CA SER A 43 5.96 3.06 -4.36
C SER A 43 6.39 3.57 -2.98
N TRP A 44 7.42 2.95 -2.40
CA TRP A 44 7.98 3.39 -1.12
C TRP A 44 8.44 4.85 -1.18
N ASN A 45 9.17 5.25 -2.22
CA ASN A 45 9.62 6.62 -2.39
C ASN A 45 8.45 7.61 -2.44
N LEU A 46 7.40 7.31 -3.21
CA LEU A 46 6.21 8.16 -3.27
C LEU A 46 5.56 8.30 -1.89
N ALA A 47 5.29 7.17 -1.23
CA ALA A 47 4.49 7.14 -0.01
C ALA A 47 5.24 7.62 1.24
N TYR A 48 6.56 7.45 1.31
CA TYR A 48 7.33 7.76 2.51
C TYR A 48 8.26 8.96 2.35
N ASN A 49 8.95 9.10 1.21
CA ASN A 49 9.93 10.16 1.02
C ASN A 49 9.28 11.43 0.43
N VAL A 50 8.58 11.31 -0.69
CA VAL A 50 7.94 12.46 -1.33
C VAL A 50 6.80 13.00 -0.48
N SER A 51 5.95 12.14 0.07
CA SER A 51 4.79 12.56 0.84
C SER A 51 5.18 13.46 2.02
N VAL A 52 6.19 13.08 2.80
CA VAL A 52 6.58 13.85 4.00
C VAL A 52 7.22 15.18 3.67
N ALA A 53 7.72 15.39 2.47
CA ALA A 53 8.24 16.67 1.99
C ALA A 53 7.12 17.66 1.59
N MET A 54 5.88 17.22 1.51
CA MET A 54 4.74 18.06 1.14
C MET A 54 4.25 18.88 2.34
N PRO A 55 3.87 20.16 2.12
CA PRO A 55 3.48 21.06 3.20
C PRO A 55 2.10 20.76 3.80
N SER A 56 1.14 20.33 2.98
CA SER A 56 -0.22 20.02 3.44
C SER A 56 -0.46 18.51 3.57
N TYR A 57 -1.36 18.10 4.46
CA TYR A 57 -1.71 16.70 4.66
C TYR A 57 -2.46 16.12 3.46
N GLU A 58 -3.22 16.94 2.75
CA GLU A 58 -3.91 16.58 1.52
C GLU A 58 -2.91 16.32 0.38
N ASP A 59 -1.87 17.13 0.25
CA ASP A 59 -0.81 16.90 -0.73
C ASP A 59 0.02 15.64 -0.37
N ARG A 60 0.26 15.40 0.93
CA ARG A 60 0.88 14.15 1.39
C ARG A 60 0.04 12.94 0.98
N TRP A 61 -1.28 13.01 1.15
CA TRP A 61 -2.18 11.94 0.73
C TRP A 61 -2.06 11.62 -0.76
N ARG A 62 -2.00 12.63 -1.63
CA ARG A 62 -1.85 12.41 -3.08
C ARG A 62 -0.64 11.54 -3.43
N TRP A 63 0.47 11.72 -2.70
CA TRP A 63 1.66 10.92 -2.90
C TRP A 63 1.57 9.53 -2.29
N VAL A 64 0.91 9.38 -1.15
CA VAL A 64 0.60 8.08 -0.55
C VAL A 64 -0.32 7.27 -1.48
N GLU A 65 -1.38 7.89 -1.98
CA GLU A 65 -2.32 7.30 -2.93
C GLU A 65 -1.64 6.93 -4.25
N ALA A 66 -0.73 7.77 -4.75
CA ALA A 66 0.07 7.46 -5.94
C ALA A 66 0.94 6.22 -5.74
N GLY A 67 1.54 6.05 -4.55
CA GLY A 67 2.30 4.85 -4.19
C GLY A 67 1.42 3.60 -4.15
N ILE A 68 0.24 3.69 -3.52
CA ILE A 68 -0.75 2.61 -3.50
C ILE A 68 -1.18 2.22 -4.92
N SER A 69 -1.56 3.21 -5.73
CA SER A 69 -2.02 2.99 -7.10
C SER A 69 -0.91 2.41 -7.98
N LEU A 70 0.34 2.81 -7.76
CA LEU A 70 1.48 2.26 -8.50
C LEU A 70 1.64 0.75 -8.24
N LEU A 71 1.56 0.31 -6.99
CA LEU A 71 1.61 -1.13 -6.67
C LEU A 71 0.37 -1.87 -7.13
N ARG A 72 -0.81 -1.34 -6.79
CA ARG A 72 -2.10 -1.99 -7.01
C ARG A 72 -2.47 -2.06 -8.50
N ASP A 73 -2.38 -0.93 -9.21
CA ASP A 73 -2.97 -0.77 -10.54
C ASP A 73 -1.97 -1.04 -11.66
N LYS A 74 -0.67 -1.08 -11.35
CA LYS A 74 0.40 -1.36 -12.32
C LYS A 74 1.27 -2.54 -11.88
N GLY A 75 1.93 -2.47 -10.74
CA GLY A 75 2.85 -3.50 -10.27
C GLY A 75 2.19 -4.88 -10.20
N LEU A 76 1.07 -5.02 -9.50
CA LEU A 76 0.35 -6.29 -9.37
C LEU A 76 -0.37 -6.72 -10.65
N VAL A 77 -0.69 -5.80 -11.57
CA VAL A 77 -1.24 -6.16 -12.87
C VAL A 77 -0.20 -6.83 -13.76
N LEU A 78 1.02 -6.32 -13.73
CA LEU A 78 2.16 -6.86 -14.50
C LEU A 78 2.85 -8.06 -13.80
N ASN A 79 2.68 -8.16 -12.47
CA ASN A 79 3.23 -9.24 -11.64
C ASN A 79 2.11 -9.87 -10.78
N PRO A 80 1.13 -10.56 -11.38
CA PRO A 80 -0.08 -10.97 -10.68
C PRO A 80 0.21 -11.95 -9.54
N GLY A 81 -0.27 -11.59 -8.34
CA GLY A 81 -0.11 -12.38 -7.12
C GLY A 81 1.33 -12.45 -6.62
N CYS A 82 2.19 -11.51 -6.99
CA CYS A 82 3.54 -11.38 -6.44
C CYS A 82 3.46 -11.12 -4.92
N PRO A 83 4.00 -12.02 -4.07
CA PRO A 83 3.87 -11.89 -2.62
C PRO A 83 4.55 -10.64 -2.05
N ASP A 84 5.67 -10.23 -2.63
CA ASP A 84 6.40 -9.05 -2.20
C ASP A 84 5.61 -7.76 -2.43
N LEU A 85 5.01 -7.61 -3.61
CA LEU A 85 4.17 -6.45 -3.91
C LEU A 85 2.90 -6.43 -3.07
N CYS A 86 2.30 -7.59 -2.80
CA CYS A 86 1.15 -7.70 -1.89
C CYS A 86 1.54 -7.33 -0.46
N ARG A 87 2.72 -7.76 0.03
CA ARG A 87 3.26 -7.38 1.33
C ARG A 87 3.46 -5.87 1.42
N ASP A 88 4.07 -5.26 0.44
CA ASP A 88 4.39 -3.84 0.45
C ASP A 88 3.12 -2.99 0.39
N LEU A 89 2.13 -3.41 -0.40
CA LEU A 89 0.82 -2.77 -0.42
C LEU A 89 0.07 -2.93 0.91
N ALA A 90 0.13 -4.10 1.52
CA ALA A 90 -0.44 -4.34 2.85
C ALA A 90 0.25 -3.48 3.93
N TRP A 91 1.57 -3.30 3.87
CA TRP A 91 2.33 -2.40 4.76
C TRP A 91 1.94 -0.94 4.60
N LEU A 92 1.69 -0.46 3.37
CA LEU A 92 1.20 0.90 3.17
C LEU A 92 -0.12 1.13 3.91
N PHE A 93 -1.06 0.21 3.81
CA PHE A 93 -2.32 0.33 4.55
C PHE A 93 -2.13 0.22 6.06
N GLN A 94 -1.30 -0.71 6.54
CA GLN A 94 -1.08 -0.92 7.96
C GLN A 94 -0.28 0.21 8.61
N LEU A 95 0.90 0.53 8.07
CA LEU A 95 1.86 1.40 8.74
C LEU A 95 1.69 2.87 8.35
N LYS A 96 1.43 3.14 7.07
CA LYS A 96 1.34 4.53 6.60
C LYS A 96 -0.03 5.15 6.87
N ILE A 97 -1.12 4.35 6.79
CA ILE A 97 -2.48 4.85 6.91
C ILE A 97 -3.08 4.51 8.27
N ALA A 98 -3.08 3.23 8.68
CA ALA A 98 -3.77 2.79 9.89
C ALA A 98 -3.02 3.18 11.18
N ALA A 99 -1.71 3.02 11.21
CA ALA A 99 -0.91 3.35 12.39
C ALA A 99 -0.71 4.86 12.54
N ASP A 100 -0.60 5.32 13.80
CA ASP A 100 -0.34 6.73 14.12
C ASP A 100 1.17 7.06 14.13
N VAL A 101 1.87 6.71 13.04
CA VAL A 101 3.31 6.96 12.88
C VAL A 101 3.62 8.21 12.05
N ASP A 102 2.64 8.72 11.31
CA ASP A 102 2.74 9.94 10.52
C ASP A 102 1.75 10.98 11.08
N SER A 103 2.18 12.23 11.21
CA SER A 103 1.31 13.31 11.67
C SER A 103 0.04 13.50 10.83
N ALA A 104 0.05 13.04 9.58
CA ALA A 104 -1.09 13.08 8.65
C ALA A 104 -1.96 11.81 8.67
N SER A 105 -1.66 10.80 9.50
CA SER A 105 -2.37 9.52 9.50
C SER A 105 -3.88 9.65 9.69
N ALA A 106 -4.34 10.57 10.54
CA ALA A 106 -5.76 10.84 10.72
C ALA A 106 -6.44 11.36 9.44
N THR A 107 -5.76 12.24 8.70
CA THR A 107 -6.23 12.73 7.39
C THR A 107 -6.28 11.60 6.37
N TYR A 108 -5.26 10.75 6.33
CA TYR A 108 -5.22 9.59 5.42
C TYR A 108 -6.39 8.64 5.67
N ARG A 109 -6.67 8.29 6.93
CA ARG A 109 -7.81 7.44 7.31
C ARG A 109 -9.15 8.05 6.90
N THR A 110 -9.29 9.37 7.09
CA THR A 110 -10.53 10.08 6.72
C THR A 110 -10.75 10.06 5.21
N ILE A 111 -9.71 10.31 4.41
CA ILE A 111 -9.84 10.31 2.94
C ILE A 111 -10.06 8.88 2.45
N TRP A 112 -9.31 7.90 2.97
CA TRP A 112 -9.49 6.49 2.61
C TRP A 112 -10.91 6.01 2.89
N ARG A 113 -11.46 6.31 4.06
CA ARG A 113 -12.85 5.97 4.42
C ARG A 113 -13.85 6.53 3.40
N ARG A 114 -13.73 7.80 3.04
CA ARG A 114 -14.61 8.43 2.03
C ARG A 114 -14.49 7.74 0.67
N THR A 115 -13.28 7.40 0.25
CA THR A 115 -13.05 6.66 -0.99
C THR A 115 -13.77 5.31 -0.97
N VAL A 116 -13.63 4.56 0.13
CA VAL A 116 -14.30 3.25 0.27
C VAL A 116 -15.82 3.39 0.35
N GLU A 117 -16.35 4.38 1.06
CA GLU A 117 -17.79 4.65 1.14
C GLU A 117 -18.37 4.96 -0.24
N ASP A 118 -17.70 5.76 -1.06
CA ASP A 118 -18.10 6.08 -2.43
C ASP A 118 -18.07 4.84 -3.33
N VAL A 119 -16.97 4.07 -3.30
CA VAL A 119 -16.83 2.82 -4.04
C VAL A 119 -17.92 1.81 -3.63
N LYS A 120 -18.17 1.66 -2.34
CA LYS A 120 -19.22 0.78 -1.80
C LYS A 120 -20.62 1.19 -2.27
N ALA A 121 -20.92 2.49 -2.21
CA ALA A 121 -22.21 3.02 -2.66
C ALA A 121 -22.49 2.77 -4.15
N ARG A 122 -21.45 2.78 -4.97
CA ARG A 122 -21.53 2.49 -6.42
C ARG A 122 -21.35 1.01 -6.78
N GLY A 123 -20.98 0.16 -5.82
CA GLY A 123 -20.61 -1.23 -6.08
C GLY A 123 -19.37 -1.41 -6.92
N ALA A 124 -18.48 -0.42 -6.97
CA ALA A 124 -17.34 -0.30 -7.88
C ALA A 124 -16.02 -0.81 -7.26
N TRP A 125 -16.05 -1.95 -6.56
CA TRP A 125 -14.88 -2.52 -5.89
C TRP A 125 -13.70 -2.85 -6.81
N ASP A 126 -13.96 -3.01 -8.10
CA ASP A 126 -12.96 -3.19 -9.15
C ASP A 126 -12.06 -1.97 -9.31
N GLU A 127 -12.52 -0.76 -9.00
CA GLU A 127 -11.69 0.45 -8.95
C GLU A 127 -10.58 0.36 -7.90
N LEU A 128 -10.85 -0.36 -6.81
CA LEU A 128 -9.86 -0.69 -5.78
C LEU A 128 -9.16 -2.04 -6.01
N ARG A 129 -9.48 -2.73 -7.11
CA ARG A 129 -9.04 -4.10 -7.44
C ARG A 129 -9.27 -5.08 -6.30
N MET A 130 -10.37 -4.89 -5.59
CA MET A 130 -10.79 -5.77 -4.51
C MET A 130 -11.94 -6.65 -4.96
N ASN A 131 -11.80 -7.95 -4.72
CA ASN A 131 -12.81 -8.94 -5.08
C ASN A 131 -13.84 -9.07 -3.95
N PRO A 132 -15.14 -8.78 -4.18
CA PRO A 132 -16.19 -8.88 -3.15
C PRO A 132 -16.32 -10.27 -2.53
N ILE A 133 -16.06 -11.34 -3.28
CA ILE A 133 -16.11 -12.72 -2.74
C ILE A 133 -15.00 -12.90 -1.70
N ARG A 134 -13.79 -12.46 -2.01
CA ARG A 134 -12.66 -12.51 -1.08
C ARG A 134 -12.92 -11.62 0.15
N MET A 135 -13.55 -10.47 -0.03
CA MET A 135 -13.94 -9.59 1.05
C MET A 135 -14.92 -10.30 2.02
N LEU A 136 -15.95 -10.94 1.50
CA LEU A 136 -16.90 -11.74 2.31
C LEU A 136 -16.23 -12.91 3.05
N GLU A 137 -15.23 -13.55 2.45
CA GLU A 137 -14.44 -14.58 3.14
C GLU A 137 -13.67 -14.00 4.33
N ILE A 138 -13.09 -12.80 4.16
CA ILE A 138 -12.39 -12.10 5.24
C ILE A 138 -13.36 -11.73 6.35
N GLU A 139 -14.50 -11.13 6.03
CA GLU A 139 -15.56 -10.79 7.00
C GLU A 139 -16.00 -12.02 7.81
N ARG A 140 -16.25 -13.14 7.13
CA ARG A 140 -16.68 -14.39 7.78
C ARG A 140 -15.63 -14.92 8.77
N VAL A 141 -14.36 -14.84 8.43
CA VAL A 141 -13.27 -15.38 9.25
C VAL A 141 -12.88 -14.44 10.39
N THR A 142 -12.94 -13.13 10.17
CA THR A 142 -12.48 -12.13 11.13
C THR A 142 -13.59 -11.56 12.00
N GLY A 143 -14.83 -11.54 11.50
CA GLY A 143 -15.96 -10.81 12.07
C GLY A 143 -15.87 -9.29 11.86
N PHE A 144 -15.00 -8.82 10.96
CA PHE A 144 -14.77 -7.41 10.66
C PHE A 144 -15.41 -7.05 9.32
N ASP A 145 -16.14 -5.94 9.25
CA ASP A 145 -16.94 -5.52 8.09
C ASP A 145 -16.79 -4.02 7.72
N ASP A 146 -16.09 -3.24 8.54
CA ASP A 146 -15.81 -1.83 8.23
C ASP A 146 -14.63 -1.67 7.27
N TRP A 147 -14.89 -1.81 5.97
CA TRP A 147 -13.89 -1.66 4.91
C TRP A 147 -13.34 -0.22 4.79
N GLY A 148 -13.97 0.75 5.41
CA GLY A 148 -13.43 2.10 5.58
C GLY A 148 -12.24 2.15 6.54
N ASP A 149 -12.04 1.14 7.37
CA ASP A 149 -10.83 0.99 8.18
C ASP A 149 -9.69 0.39 7.34
N PRO A 150 -8.53 1.08 7.21
CA PRO A 150 -7.41 0.61 6.40
C PRO A 150 -6.81 -0.72 6.87
N CYS A 151 -7.05 -1.14 8.12
CA CYS A 151 -6.64 -2.45 8.61
C CYS A 151 -7.25 -3.59 7.80
N LEU A 152 -8.50 -3.46 7.32
CA LEU A 152 -9.12 -4.47 6.47
C LEU A 152 -8.45 -4.55 5.09
N SER A 153 -8.08 -3.41 4.52
CA SER A 153 -7.31 -3.38 3.27
C SER A 153 -5.93 -4.01 3.45
N ALA A 154 -5.26 -3.77 4.58
CA ALA A 154 -3.99 -4.44 4.92
C ALA A 154 -4.17 -5.96 5.01
N ILE A 155 -5.22 -6.44 5.68
CA ILE A 155 -5.55 -7.86 5.78
C ILE A 155 -5.84 -8.46 4.41
N TYR A 156 -6.61 -7.76 3.57
CA TYR A 156 -6.95 -8.19 2.22
C TYR A 156 -5.70 -8.46 1.39
N TRP A 157 -4.84 -7.46 1.24
CA TRP A 157 -3.63 -7.59 0.43
C TRP A 157 -2.62 -8.57 1.01
N ALA A 158 -2.51 -8.64 2.34
CA ALA A 158 -1.67 -9.64 2.97
C ALA A 158 -2.16 -11.08 2.69
N ARG A 159 -3.47 -11.31 2.66
CA ARG A 159 -4.03 -12.63 2.29
C ARG A 159 -3.81 -12.97 0.83
N GLU A 160 -3.97 -12.00 -0.08
CA GLU A 160 -3.69 -12.20 -1.51
C GLU A 160 -2.25 -12.69 -1.76
N GLY A 161 -1.27 -12.11 -1.06
CA GLY A 161 0.13 -12.54 -1.17
C GLY A 161 0.42 -13.87 -0.47
N LEU A 162 -0.27 -14.17 0.63
CA LEU A 162 0.05 -15.30 1.51
C LEU A 162 -0.07 -16.66 0.82
N GLU A 163 -0.97 -16.80 -0.14
CA GLU A 163 -1.21 -18.06 -0.85
C GLU A 163 0.05 -18.54 -1.63
N ARG A 164 0.83 -17.61 -2.15
CA ARG A 164 2.03 -17.89 -2.95
C ARG A 164 3.34 -17.66 -2.21
N ALA A 165 3.27 -17.01 -1.04
CA ALA A 165 4.45 -16.62 -0.27
C ALA A 165 5.20 -17.83 0.32
N ARG A 166 6.54 -17.68 0.42
CA ARG A 166 7.45 -18.63 1.07
C ARG A 166 8.40 -17.87 2.00
N GLY A 167 9.05 -18.59 2.93
CA GLY A 167 10.08 -18.05 3.81
C GLY A 167 9.65 -16.78 4.54
N ASN A 168 10.54 -15.83 4.65
CA ASN A 168 10.35 -14.58 5.39
C ASN A 168 9.17 -13.74 4.89
N VAL A 169 8.89 -13.76 3.58
CA VAL A 169 7.74 -13.01 3.04
C VAL A 169 6.43 -13.56 3.58
N ARG A 170 6.31 -14.89 3.68
CA ARG A 170 5.14 -15.54 4.28
C ARG A 170 4.97 -15.16 5.74
N GLU A 171 6.05 -15.14 6.51
CA GLU A 171 6.03 -14.76 7.92
C GLU A 171 5.61 -13.29 8.11
N ASN A 172 6.14 -12.40 7.28
CA ASN A 172 5.79 -10.98 7.28
C ASN A 172 4.29 -10.77 6.97
N LEU A 173 3.77 -11.41 5.93
CA LEU A 173 2.35 -11.32 5.58
C LEU A 173 1.46 -11.84 6.70
N ALA A 174 1.83 -12.97 7.34
CA ALA A 174 1.11 -13.49 8.49
C ALA A 174 1.17 -12.54 9.70
N ALA A 175 2.29 -11.86 9.91
CA ALA A 175 2.44 -10.85 10.95
C ALA A 175 1.56 -9.62 10.69
N ILE A 176 1.52 -9.12 9.45
CA ILE A 176 0.64 -8.01 9.05
C ILE A 176 -0.82 -8.35 9.35
N ILE A 177 -1.28 -9.55 8.98
CA ILE A 177 -2.66 -9.97 9.26
C ILE A 177 -2.94 -9.92 10.77
N ARG A 178 -2.09 -10.53 11.59
CA ARG A 178 -2.29 -10.56 13.05
C ARG A 178 -2.28 -9.16 13.67
N GLN A 179 -1.33 -8.33 13.29
CA GLN A 179 -1.20 -6.97 13.81
C GLN A 179 -2.36 -6.08 13.39
N SER A 180 -2.78 -6.15 12.13
CA SER A 180 -3.93 -5.39 11.63
C SER A 180 -5.24 -5.82 12.31
N GLN A 181 -5.41 -7.11 12.64
CA GLN A 181 -6.56 -7.56 13.43
C GLN A 181 -6.56 -6.97 14.84
N VAL A 182 -5.40 -6.87 15.48
CA VAL A 182 -5.29 -6.23 16.80
C VAL A 182 -5.59 -4.74 16.72
N MET A 183 -5.05 -4.04 15.71
CA MET A 183 -5.30 -2.61 15.50
C MET A 183 -6.79 -2.33 15.26
N TYR A 184 -7.43 -3.11 14.38
CA TYR A 184 -8.85 -3.00 14.10
C TYR A 184 -9.69 -3.15 15.37
N ARG A 185 -9.44 -4.20 16.17
CA ARG A 185 -10.19 -4.41 17.44
C ARG A 185 -10.03 -3.23 18.40
N ARG A 186 -8.82 -2.71 18.56
CA ARG A 186 -8.57 -1.54 19.42
C ARG A 186 -9.37 -0.31 18.96
N ALA A 187 -9.40 -0.06 17.67
CA ALA A 187 -10.13 1.08 17.10
C ALA A 187 -11.66 0.96 17.29
N HIS A 188 -12.22 -0.27 17.28
CA HIS A 188 -13.68 -0.50 17.30
C HIS A 188 -14.22 -0.95 18.67
N GLN A 189 -13.38 -1.33 19.62
CA GLN A 189 -13.82 -1.81 20.96
C GLN A 189 -13.57 -0.79 22.07
N GLY A 190 -13.00 0.37 21.75
CA GLY A 190 -12.77 1.44 22.73
C GLY A 190 -11.77 1.08 23.83
N LEU A 191 -10.82 0.19 23.54
CA LEU A 191 -9.75 -0.24 24.42
C LEU A 191 -8.47 0.51 24.15
#